data_aeb2c2ca2afc2b35cbad7fcc8e7ea630
#
_entry.id   aeb2c2ca2afc2b35cbad7fcc8e7ea630
#
_cell.length_a   1.000
_cell.length_b   1.000
_cell.length_c   1.000
_cell.angle_alpha   90.00
_cell.angle_beta   90.00
_cell.angle_gamma   90.00
#
_symmetry.space_group_name_H-M   'P 1'
#
loop_
_entity.id
_entity.type
_entity.pdbx_description
1 polymer ?
#
loop_
_entity_poly.entity_id
_entity_poly.type
_entity_poly.pdbx_seq_one_letter_code
_entity_poly.pdbx_strand_id
1 'polypeptide(L)'
;TTNYDLKGQTPGMPAGPGSVIPTVSLDSTVYFDRKTSFFGRNVNQTLEPRIFYLYTPFKDQSDQPIFDTSVTDQSLSRIFAENRYSGLDRVGDANQLTLAVTSRFYDDRTSEELFSVTGGQRLNLSTPRVILQGFEAPTTSDSDFFANARGRISQSVFLDATSQLNAESGRHERG
;
A
#
# COMPACT_ATOMS: atom_id res chain seq x y z
N THR A 1 4.90 -8.17 -18.19
CA THR A 1 4.55 -9.32 -19.07
C THR A 1 5.17 -10.56 -18.50
N THR A 2 4.36 -11.54 -18.18
CA THR A 2 4.82 -12.83 -17.62
C THR A 2 4.61 -13.91 -18.67
N ASN A 3 5.64 -14.71 -18.95
CA ASN A 3 5.59 -15.87 -19.85
C ASN A 3 6.09 -17.10 -19.12
N TYR A 4 5.38 -18.21 -19.25
CA TYR A 4 5.73 -19.49 -18.65
C TYR A 4 6.03 -20.53 -19.74
N ASP A 5 7.07 -21.34 -19.57
CA ASP A 5 7.32 -22.54 -20.39
C ASP A 5 6.99 -23.79 -19.56
N LEU A 6 5.81 -24.36 -19.82
CA LEU A 6 5.25 -25.50 -19.09
C LEU A 6 5.38 -26.82 -19.88
N LYS A 7 6.31 -26.93 -20.81
CA LYS A 7 6.49 -28.14 -21.62
C LYS A 7 6.67 -29.38 -20.74
N GLY A 8 5.72 -30.28 -20.86
CA GLY A 8 5.79 -31.62 -20.23
C GLY A 8 5.30 -31.73 -18.79
N GLN A 9 4.71 -30.66 -18.20
CA GLN A 9 4.33 -30.69 -16.79
C GLN A 9 2.87 -31.06 -16.50
N THR A 10 1.92 -30.78 -17.37
CA THR A 10 0.51 -31.13 -17.12
C THR A 10 -0.25 -31.36 -18.43
N PRO A 11 -0.88 -32.53 -18.62
CA PRO A 11 -1.73 -32.77 -19.79
C PRO A 11 -2.93 -31.82 -19.80
N GLY A 12 -3.08 -31.03 -20.85
CA GLY A 12 -4.22 -30.11 -21.05
C GLY A 12 -3.96 -28.65 -20.74
N MET A 13 -2.82 -28.27 -20.16
CA MET A 13 -2.42 -26.87 -20.05
C MET A 13 -1.74 -26.36 -21.33
N PRO A 14 -2.05 -25.12 -21.77
CA PRO A 14 -1.35 -24.52 -22.89
C PRO A 14 0.14 -24.38 -22.58
N ALA A 15 0.99 -24.77 -23.51
CA ALA A 15 2.44 -24.60 -23.37
C ALA A 15 2.79 -23.11 -23.50
N GLY A 16 3.26 -22.50 -22.41
CA GLY A 16 3.67 -21.10 -22.40
C GLY A 16 2.54 -20.09 -22.25
N PRO A 17 1.66 -20.18 -21.22
CA PRO A 17 0.70 -19.11 -20.96
C PRO A 17 1.43 -17.80 -20.66
N GLY A 18 0.99 -16.73 -21.32
CA GLY A 18 1.57 -15.39 -21.14
C GLY A 18 0.45 -14.38 -20.86
N SER A 19 0.75 -13.40 -20.02
CA SER A 19 -0.18 -12.33 -19.71
C SER A 19 0.47 -10.95 -19.82
N VAL A 20 -0.22 -10.04 -20.47
CA VAL A 20 0.07 -8.61 -20.44
C VAL A 20 -1.08 -7.91 -19.74
N ILE A 21 -0.78 -7.29 -18.61
CA ILE A 21 -1.76 -6.57 -17.80
C ILE A 21 -1.26 -5.13 -17.67
N PRO A 22 -1.95 -4.15 -18.29
CA PRO A 22 -1.57 -2.75 -18.16
C PRO A 22 -1.92 -2.27 -16.75
N THR A 23 -0.98 -1.54 -16.13
CA THR A 23 -1.21 -0.86 -14.84
C THR A 23 -0.99 0.63 -15.05
N VAL A 24 -1.88 1.44 -14.53
CA VAL A 24 -1.78 2.90 -14.54
C VAL A 24 -1.75 3.39 -13.11
N SER A 25 -0.73 4.16 -12.75
CA SER A 25 -0.62 4.80 -11.45
C SER A 25 -0.41 6.30 -11.59
N LEU A 26 -0.98 7.06 -10.66
CA LEU A 26 -0.76 8.48 -10.50
C LEU A 26 -0.37 8.75 -9.05
N ASP A 27 0.82 9.30 -8.85
CA ASP A 27 1.36 9.66 -7.53
C ASP A 27 1.68 11.15 -7.51
N SER A 28 1.09 11.87 -6.55
CA SER A 28 1.31 13.30 -6.40
C SER A 28 1.50 13.63 -4.93
N THR A 29 2.57 14.38 -4.64
CA THR A 29 2.88 14.88 -3.30
C THR A 29 3.13 16.39 -3.39
N VAL A 30 2.56 17.14 -2.45
CA VAL A 30 2.82 18.58 -2.30
C VAL A 30 3.55 18.78 -0.98
N TYR A 31 4.52 19.68 -0.96
CA TYR A 31 5.33 19.98 0.22
C TYR A 31 5.08 21.40 0.68
N PHE A 32 4.75 21.55 1.96
CA PHE A 32 4.63 22.83 2.65
C PHE A 32 5.64 22.84 3.79
N ASP A 33 6.39 23.95 3.91
CA ASP A 33 7.37 24.14 4.95
C ASP A 33 7.01 25.33 5.83
N ARG A 34 7.24 25.21 7.14
CA ARG A 34 7.15 26.35 8.05
C ARG A 34 8.14 26.24 9.20
N LYS A 35 8.67 27.36 9.61
CA LYS A 35 9.40 27.47 10.89
C LYS A 35 8.42 27.61 12.04
N THR A 36 8.63 26.83 13.08
CA THR A 36 7.81 26.85 14.28
C THR A 36 8.66 26.52 15.51
N SER A 37 8.07 26.56 16.69
CA SER A 37 8.73 26.10 17.90
C SER A 37 7.94 24.96 18.53
N PHE A 38 8.65 23.93 18.98
CA PHE A 38 8.07 22.77 19.63
C PHE A 38 8.86 22.46 20.91
N PHE A 39 8.17 22.42 22.06
CA PHE A 39 8.79 22.30 23.38
C PHE A 39 9.98 23.24 23.62
N GLY A 40 9.86 24.50 23.19
CA GLY A 40 10.90 25.53 23.36
C GLY A 40 12.12 25.39 22.45
N ARG A 41 12.08 24.50 21.46
CA ARG A 41 13.09 24.36 20.40
C ARG A 41 12.56 24.87 19.08
N ASN A 42 13.41 25.59 18.36
CA ASN A 42 13.09 25.98 16.98
C ASN A 42 13.18 24.74 16.08
N VAL A 43 12.13 24.51 15.34
CA VAL A 43 12.00 23.38 14.43
C VAL A 43 11.45 23.82 13.07
N ASN A 44 11.84 23.13 12.04
CA ASN A 44 11.27 23.24 10.72
C ASN A 44 10.24 22.12 10.53
N GLN A 45 9.00 22.48 10.34
CA GLN A 45 7.91 21.52 10.11
C GLN A 45 7.59 21.44 8.63
N THR A 46 7.55 20.22 8.07
CA THR A 46 6.96 19.95 6.76
C THR A 46 5.54 19.40 6.91
N LEU A 47 4.71 19.66 5.92
CA LEU A 47 3.41 19.01 5.73
C LEU A 47 3.36 18.51 4.29
N GLU A 48 3.15 17.22 4.12
CA GLU A 48 3.31 16.48 2.87
C GLU A 48 2.01 15.71 2.54
N PRO A 49 0.96 16.37 2.03
CA PRO A 49 -0.19 15.65 1.49
C PRO A 49 0.20 14.89 0.22
N ARG A 50 -0.24 13.63 0.14
CA ARG A 50 0.02 12.71 -0.97
C ARG A 50 -1.27 12.06 -1.43
N ILE A 51 -1.45 12.01 -2.73
CA ILE A 51 -2.54 11.32 -3.41
C ILE A 51 -1.92 10.28 -4.31
N PHE A 52 -2.35 9.03 -4.15
CA PHE A 52 -1.93 7.93 -5.00
C PHE A 52 -3.16 7.21 -5.55
N TYR A 53 -3.28 7.17 -6.86
CA TYR A 53 -4.34 6.44 -7.56
C TYR A 53 -3.71 5.28 -8.33
N LEU A 54 -4.35 4.11 -8.27
CA LEU A 54 -3.92 2.91 -8.96
C LEU A 54 -5.10 2.27 -9.68
N TYR A 55 -4.89 1.99 -10.97
CA TYR A 55 -5.83 1.23 -11.78
C TYR A 55 -5.12 0.10 -12.50
N THR A 56 -5.58 -1.13 -12.29
CA THR A 56 -5.16 -2.34 -12.98
C THR A 56 -6.43 -3.11 -13.36
N PRO A 57 -6.75 -3.28 -14.66
CA PRO A 57 -7.94 -3.97 -15.07
C PRO A 57 -7.88 -5.45 -14.70
N PHE A 58 -9.05 -6.03 -14.43
CA PHE A 58 -9.15 -7.47 -14.23
C PHE A 58 -8.74 -8.21 -15.50
N LYS A 59 -7.92 -9.24 -15.33
CA LYS A 59 -7.64 -10.25 -16.34
C LYS A 59 -7.71 -11.62 -15.69
N ASP A 60 -8.40 -12.55 -16.33
CA ASP A 60 -8.42 -13.93 -15.87
C ASP A 60 -7.01 -14.53 -15.95
N GLN A 61 -6.55 -15.07 -14.85
CA GLN A 61 -5.21 -15.66 -14.66
C GLN A 61 -5.34 -17.07 -14.06
N SER A 62 -6.54 -17.69 -14.14
CA SER A 62 -6.81 -19.01 -13.56
C SER A 62 -5.93 -20.10 -14.14
N ASP A 63 -5.58 -19.97 -15.43
CA ASP A 63 -4.73 -20.93 -16.14
C ASP A 63 -3.22 -20.76 -15.89
N GLN A 64 -2.84 -19.72 -15.11
CA GLN A 64 -1.44 -19.47 -14.80
C GLN A 64 -1.04 -20.16 -13.49
N PRO A 65 0.07 -20.90 -13.49
CA PRO A 65 0.58 -21.50 -12.26
C PRO A 65 1.04 -20.43 -11.26
N ILE A 66 0.96 -20.75 -9.98
CA ILE A 66 1.43 -19.91 -8.89
C ILE A 66 2.71 -20.54 -8.34
N PHE A 67 3.85 -19.90 -8.54
CA PHE A 67 5.14 -20.36 -8.05
C PHE A 67 5.67 -19.52 -6.90
N ASP A 68 5.56 -18.19 -7.01
CA ASP A 68 6.27 -17.23 -6.14
C ASP A 68 5.34 -16.10 -5.63
N THR A 69 4.03 -16.34 -5.65
CA THR A 69 3.08 -15.32 -5.26
C THR A 69 2.59 -15.53 -3.84
N SER A 70 2.78 -14.54 -2.99
CA SER A 70 2.16 -14.45 -1.66
C SER A 70 1.50 -13.10 -1.47
N VAL A 71 0.50 -13.05 -0.58
CA VAL A 71 -0.02 -11.76 -0.10
C VAL A 71 1.05 -11.16 0.79
N THR A 72 1.43 -9.96 0.50
CA THR A 72 2.46 -9.27 1.26
C THR A 72 1.86 -8.57 2.46
N ASP A 73 2.56 -8.64 3.60
CA ASP A 73 2.19 -7.92 4.80
C ASP A 73 2.00 -6.43 4.52
N GLN A 74 0.93 -5.87 5.08
CA GLN A 74 0.57 -4.48 4.91
C GLN A 74 1.50 -3.62 5.76
N SER A 75 2.54 -3.08 5.14
CA SER A 75 3.37 -2.03 5.72
C SER A 75 3.03 -0.68 5.09
N LEU A 76 3.39 0.42 5.73
CA LEU A 76 3.17 1.77 5.18
C LEU A 76 3.74 1.97 3.78
N SER A 77 4.90 1.38 3.48
CA SER A 77 5.51 1.44 2.16
C SER A 77 4.68 0.71 1.09
N ARG A 78 3.86 -0.25 1.50
CA ARG A 78 3.03 -1.06 0.62
C ARG A 78 1.67 -0.47 0.30
N ILE A 79 1.22 0.50 1.09
CA ILE A 79 -0.04 1.21 0.83
C ILE A 79 0.02 1.97 -0.51
N PHE A 80 1.24 2.33 -0.93
CA PHE A 80 1.52 2.99 -2.21
C PHE A 80 2.13 2.02 -3.25
N ALA A 81 2.04 0.71 -3.04
CA ALA A 81 2.56 -0.26 -4.00
C ALA A 81 1.57 -0.51 -5.14
N GLU A 82 2.09 -0.69 -6.35
CA GLU A 82 1.29 -0.96 -7.55
C GLU A 82 0.72 -2.38 -7.59
N ASN A 83 1.27 -3.30 -6.84
CA ASN A 83 0.77 -4.67 -6.73
C ASN A 83 0.71 -5.09 -5.27
N ARG A 84 -0.42 -5.68 -4.86
CA ARG A 84 -0.61 -6.22 -3.52
C ARG A 84 0.01 -7.60 -3.32
N TYR A 85 0.36 -8.27 -4.41
CA TYR A 85 1.04 -9.55 -4.39
C TYR A 85 2.55 -9.37 -4.54
N SER A 86 3.32 -10.21 -3.85
CA SER A 86 4.74 -10.39 -4.15
C SER A 86 4.90 -11.34 -5.33
N GLY A 87 6.07 -11.31 -5.96
CA GLY A 87 6.34 -12.13 -7.13
C GLY A 87 5.76 -11.58 -8.44
N LEU A 88 5.99 -12.29 -9.52
CA LEU A 88 5.62 -11.90 -10.88
C LEU A 88 4.47 -12.75 -11.45
N ASP A 89 4.04 -13.79 -10.74
CA ASP A 89 3.08 -14.77 -11.24
C ASP A 89 1.65 -14.27 -11.23
N ARG A 90 1.33 -13.34 -10.34
CA ARG A 90 -0.01 -12.75 -10.22
C ARG A 90 0.06 -11.24 -10.17
N VAL A 91 -0.80 -10.61 -10.93
CA VAL A 91 -1.07 -9.17 -10.83
C VAL A 91 -2.52 -9.00 -10.38
N GLY A 92 -2.69 -8.41 -9.19
CA GLY A 92 -4.02 -8.10 -8.67
C GLY A 92 -4.69 -7.03 -9.51
N ASP A 93 -5.97 -7.21 -9.83
CA ASP A 93 -6.79 -6.11 -10.32
C ASP A 93 -6.97 -5.09 -9.19
N ALA A 94 -6.94 -3.82 -9.55
CA ALA A 94 -7.02 -2.72 -8.59
C ALA A 94 -7.75 -1.52 -9.19
N ASN A 95 -8.56 -0.88 -8.37
CA ASN A 95 -9.08 0.46 -8.59
C ASN A 95 -9.10 1.12 -7.22
N GLN A 96 -8.03 1.81 -6.87
CA GLN A 96 -7.76 2.25 -5.51
C GLN A 96 -7.33 3.71 -5.48
N LEU A 97 -7.79 4.44 -4.48
CA LEU A 97 -7.34 5.79 -4.16
C LEU A 97 -6.77 5.80 -2.75
N THR A 98 -5.50 6.17 -2.61
CA THR A 98 -4.85 6.36 -1.31
C THR A 98 -4.61 7.84 -1.07
N LEU A 99 -5.10 8.33 0.06
CA LEU A 99 -4.87 9.68 0.54
C LEU A 99 -4.03 9.61 1.81
N ALA A 100 -2.96 10.38 1.87
CA ALA A 100 -2.10 10.43 3.05
C ALA A 100 -1.63 11.84 3.34
N VAL A 101 -1.31 12.10 4.60
CA VAL A 101 -0.65 13.32 5.04
C VAL A 101 0.47 12.93 5.99
N THR A 102 1.67 13.39 5.69
CA THR A 102 2.84 13.26 6.58
C THR A 102 3.22 14.63 7.11
N SER A 103 3.49 14.74 8.40
CA SER A 103 4.12 15.90 9.00
C SER A 103 5.43 15.48 9.64
N ARG A 104 6.52 16.16 9.26
CA ARG A 104 7.87 15.91 9.78
C ARG A 104 8.37 17.14 10.50
N PHE A 105 9.15 16.93 11.54
CA PHE A 105 9.74 17.97 12.36
C PHE A 105 11.25 17.78 12.39
N TYR A 106 11.95 18.78 11.91
CA TYR A 106 13.40 18.80 11.83
C TYR A 106 13.96 19.85 12.80
N ASP A 107 15.09 19.55 13.43
CA ASP A 107 15.82 20.55 14.20
C ASP A 107 16.31 21.67 13.27
N ASP A 108 16.04 22.94 13.60
CA ASP A 108 16.38 24.11 12.75
C ASP A 108 17.90 24.30 12.61
N ARG A 109 18.72 23.71 13.50
CA ARG A 109 20.17 23.87 13.54
C ARG A 109 20.91 22.71 12.88
N THR A 110 20.46 21.49 13.12
CA THR A 110 21.14 20.27 12.64
C THR A 110 20.48 19.68 11.40
N SER A 111 19.25 20.11 11.06
CA SER A 111 18.40 19.53 10.01
C SER A 111 18.11 18.03 10.23
N GLU A 112 18.33 17.50 11.44
CA GLU A 112 17.98 16.14 11.78
C GLU A 112 16.48 16.00 11.99
N GLU A 113 15.87 14.92 11.47
CA GLU A 113 14.48 14.59 11.76
C GLU A 113 14.33 14.17 13.23
N LEU A 114 13.52 14.91 13.96
CA LEU A 114 13.21 14.66 15.36
C LEU A 114 12.08 13.65 15.49
N PHE A 115 11.00 13.90 14.76
CA PHE A 115 9.87 12.99 14.66
C PHE A 115 9.03 13.25 13.40
N SER A 116 8.28 12.24 13.00
CA SER A 116 7.30 12.32 11.92
C SER A 116 6.02 11.57 12.30
N VAL A 117 4.91 12.07 11.79
CA VAL A 117 3.60 11.45 11.91
C VAL A 117 3.00 11.36 10.52
N THR A 118 2.53 10.19 10.16
CA THR A 118 1.81 9.94 8.90
C THR A 118 0.44 9.37 9.23
N GLY A 119 -0.59 9.90 8.58
CA GLY A 119 -1.93 9.33 8.62
C GLY A 119 -2.53 9.29 7.22
N GLY A 120 -3.38 8.31 6.97
CA GLY A 120 -4.02 8.22 5.66
C GLY A 120 -5.09 7.15 5.59
N GLN A 121 -5.69 7.07 4.41
CA GLN A 121 -6.78 6.16 4.09
C GLN A 121 -6.61 5.62 2.67
N ARG A 122 -6.83 4.33 2.51
CA ARG A 122 -6.96 3.69 1.21
C ARG A 122 -8.42 3.33 0.97
N LEU A 123 -8.96 3.75 -0.15
CA LEU A 123 -10.30 3.50 -0.62
C LEU A 123 -10.25 2.54 -1.80
N ASN A 124 -10.95 1.40 -1.70
CA ASN A 124 -11.17 0.51 -2.83
C ASN A 124 -12.41 1.00 -3.59
N LEU A 125 -12.22 1.44 -4.84
CA LEU A 125 -13.29 1.94 -5.70
C LEU A 125 -13.99 0.81 -6.47
N SER A 126 -13.41 -0.39 -6.49
CA SER A 126 -14.02 -1.62 -7.01
C SER A 126 -13.57 -2.83 -6.21
N THR A 127 -14.42 -3.88 -6.17
CA THR A 127 -14.05 -5.15 -5.54
C THR A 127 -13.03 -5.88 -6.42
N PRO A 128 -11.84 -6.20 -5.90
CA PRO A 128 -10.86 -7.01 -6.61
C PRO A 128 -11.41 -8.41 -6.89
N ARG A 129 -11.17 -8.91 -8.09
CA ARG A 129 -11.62 -10.23 -8.54
C ARG A 129 -10.51 -11.27 -8.61
N VAL A 130 -9.25 -10.81 -8.71
CA VAL A 130 -8.08 -11.70 -8.63
C VAL A 130 -7.81 -12.00 -7.16
N ILE A 131 -8.10 -13.23 -6.74
CA ILE A 131 -7.95 -13.70 -5.36
C ILE A 131 -7.02 -14.91 -5.36
N LEU A 132 -6.12 -15.00 -4.38
CA LEU A 132 -5.36 -16.22 -4.12
C LEU A 132 -6.22 -17.23 -3.36
N GLN A 133 -6.07 -18.50 -3.66
CA GLN A 133 -6.77 -19.57 -2.92
C GLN A 133 -6.47 -19.47 -1.43
N GLY A 134 -7.52 -19.48 -0.60
CA GLY A 134 -7.40 -19.38 0.86
C GLY A 134 -7.42 -17.94 1.41
N PHE A 135 -7.59 -16.92 0.56
CA PHE A 135 -7.76 -15.52 1.00
C PHE A 135 -9.12 -14.99 0.62
N GLU A 136 -9.70 -14.17 1.49
CA GLU A 136 -10.95 -13.46 1.20
C GLU A 136 -10.69 -12.23 0.32
N ALA A 137 -11.63 -11.93 -0.56
CA ALA A 137 -11.56 -10.70 -1.35
C ALA A 137 -11.91 -9.51 -0.44
N PRO A 138 -11.12 -8.42 -0.43
CA PRO A 138 -11.57 -7.18 0.18
C PRO A 138 -12.81 -6.68 -0.54
N THR A 139 -13.80 -6.18 0.21
CA THR A 139 -15.02 -5.62 -0.36
C THR A 139 -14.80 -4.17 -0.80
N THR A 140 -15.66 -3.65 -1.70
CA THR A 140 -15.60 -2.24 -2.14
C THR A 140 -15.86 -1.24 -1.01
N SER A 141 -16.46 -1.69 0.10
CA SER A 141 -16.71 -0.84 1.26
C SER A 141 -15.55 -0.83 2.26
N ASP A 142 -14.51 -1.64 2.03
CA ASP A 142 -13.36 -1.69 2.92
C ASP A 142 -12.47 -0.47 2.68
N SER A 143 -12.43 0.38 3.68
CA SER A 143 -11.43 1.44 3.74
C SER A 143 -10.44 1.13 4.84
N ASP A 144 -9.18 1.09 4.48
CA ASP A 144 -8.08 0.90 5.41
C ASP A 144 -7.59 2.26 5.89
N PHE A 145 -7.71 2.51 7.18
CA PHE A 145 -7.03 3.64 7.82
C PHE A 145 -5.67 3.18 8.34
N PHE A 146 -4.69 4.02 8.18
CA PHE A 146 -3.36 3.77 8.72
C PHE A 146 -2.80 5.01 9.38
N ALA A 147 -2.01 4.79 10.41
CA ALA A 147 -1.25 5.82 11.09
C ALA A 147 0.14 5.27 11.46
N ASN A 148 1.13 6.11 11.35
CA ASN A 148 2.48 5.83 11.82
C ASN A 148 3.04 7.04 12.55
N ALA A 149 3.72 6.77 13.64
CA ALA A 149 4.50 7.79 14.36
C ALA A 149 5.91 7.26 14.52
N ARG A 150 6.89 8.03 14.07
CA ARG A 150 8.31 7.72 14.20
C ARG A 150 9.00 8.90 14.88
N GLY A 151 9.89 8.63 15.81
CA GLY A 151 10.62 9.69 16.49
C GLY A 151 11.88 9.22 17.17
N ARG A 152 12.80 10.17 17.36
CA ARG A 152 14.01 9.98 18.16
C ARG A 152 13.76 10.48 19.58
N ILE A 153 13.74 9.57 20.55
CA ILE A 153 13.58 9.92 21.98
C ILE A 153 14.92 10.37 22.56
N SER A 154 16.01 9.74 22.15
CA SER A 154 17.38 10.09 22.54
C SER A 154 18.35 9.76 21.41
N GLN A 155 19.64 10.04 21.59
CA GLN A 155 20.66 9.74 20.57
C GLN A 155 20.73 8.25 20.18
N SER A 156 20.25 7.35 21.06
CA SER A 156 20.30 5.89 20.85
C SER A 156 18.95 5.21 20.87
N VAL A 157 17.85 5.95 21.07
CA VAL A 157 16.50 5.38 21.18
C VAL A 157 15.57 5.97 20.15
N PHE A 158 15.03 5.09 19.31
CA PHE A 158 14.01 5.39 18.31
C PHE A 158 12.69 4.73 18.70
N LEU A 159 11.60 5.42 18.46
CA LEU A 159 10.25 4.89 18.50
C LEU A 159 9.71 4.80 17.06
N ASP A 160 9.14 3.66 16.72
CA ASP A 160 8.36 3.49 15.51
C ASP A 160 7.07 2.75 15.89
N ALA A 161 5.93 3.42 15.75
CA ALA A 161 4.63 2.87 16.09
C ALA A 161 3.74 2.96 14.85
N THR A 162 3.24 1.82 14.40
CA THR A 162 2.31 1.73 13.26
C THR A 162 0.99 1.13 13.74
N SER A 163 -0.10 1.72 13.32
CA SER A 163 -1.45 1.22 13.53
C SER A 163 -2.19 1.18 12.20
N GLN A 164 -2.93 0.08 11.99
CA GLN A 164 -3.83 -0.06 10.88
C GLN A 164 -5.20 -0.47 11.40
N LEU A 165 -6.23 0.19 10.91
CA LEU A 165 -7.62 -0.08 11.25
C LEU A 165 -8.38 -0.36 9.96
N ASN A 166 -8.86 -1.58 9.83
CA ASN A 166 -9.78 -1.94 8.76
C ASN A 166 -11.17 -1.50 9.21
N ALA A 167 -11.74 -0.53 8.52
CA ALA A 167 -13.14 -0.18 8.71
C ALA A 167 -14.00 -1.20 7.95
N GLU A 168 -14.17 -2.36 8.55
CA GLU A 168 -15.20 -3.31 8.14
C GLU A 168 -16.54 -2.65 8.40
N SER A 169 -17.31 -2.37 7.34
CA SER A 169 -18.65 -1.82 7.50
C SER A 169 -19.49 -2.86 8.24
N GLY A 170 -19.72 -2.58 9.51
CA GLY A 170 -20.47 -3.46 10.43
C GLY A 170 -21.83 -3.83 9.88
N ARG A 171 -21.90 -4.97 9.23
CA ARG A 171 -23.15 -5.66 8.94
C ARG A 171 -23.54 -6.38 10.23
N HIS A 172 -24.30 -5.68 11.08
CA HIS A 172 -25.05 -6.33 12.13
C HIS A 172 -26.02 -7.31 11.46
N GLU A 173 -25.65 -8.58 11.38
CA GLU A 173 -26.64 -9.64 11.25
C GLU A 173 -27.45 -9.66 12.55
N ARG A 174 -28.65 -9.10 12.49
CA ARG A 174 -29.68 -9.44 13.45
C ARG A 174 -30.18 -10.84 13.11
N GLY A 175 -29.76 -11.84 13.89
CA GLY A 175 -30.44 -13.09 14.00
C GLY A 175 -31.75 -12.92 14.80
#